data_3eff5e1157fc73a3bd6cf3bf1b0fdc6c
#
_entry.id   3eff5e1157fc73a3bd6cf3bf1b0fdc6c
#
_cell.length_a   1.000
_cell.length_b   1.000
_cell.length_c   1.000
_cell.angle_alpha   90.00
_cell.angle_beta   90.00
_cell.angle_gamma   90.00
#
_symmetry.space_group_name_H-M   'P 1'
#
loop_
_entity.id
_entity.type
_entity.pdbx_description
1 polymer ?
#
loop_
_entity_poly.entity_id
_entity_poly.type
_entity_poly.pdbx_seq_one_letter_code
_entity_poly.pdbx_strand_id
1 'polypeptide(L)' 'MERIKVFMLDLPYKVKCMTVYSNDQDGLPFFTIIINARMDADTQHNTFIHEMKHINNYDFDSMIPADQIEVIRHLT' A
#
# COMPACT_ATOMS: atom_id res chain seq x y z
N MET A 1 -6.37 8.96 13.90
CA MET A 1 -5.18 8.09 13.64
C MET A 1 -5.43 7.25 12.41
N GLU A 2 -4.55 7.29 11.44
CA GLU A 2 -4.70 6.48 10.24
C GLU A 2 -4.50 5.02 10.56
N ARG A 3 -5.24 4.15 9.85
CA ARG A 3 -5.03 2.71 9.93
C ARG A 3 -4.25 2.26 8.71
N ILE A 4 -3.27 1.39 8.95
CA ILE A 4 -2.38 0.90 7.90
C ILE A 4 -2.31 -0.62 8.00
N LYS A 5 -2.56 -1.29 6.85
CA LYS A 5 -2.33 -2.73 6.72
C LYS A 5 -1.22 -2.97 5.71
N VAL A 6 -0.45 -4.02 5.93
CA VAL A 6 0.64 -4.39 5.05
C VAL A 6 0.43 -5.84 4.60
N PHE A 7 0.52 -6.06 3.29
CA PHE A 7 0.42 -7.39 2.69
C PHE A 7 1.66 -7.67 1.86
N MET A 8 2.07 -8.94 1.83
CA MET A 8 3.14 -9.42 0.98
C MET A 8 2.52 -10.30 -0.09
N LEU A 9 2.59 -9.87 -1.35
CA LEU A 9 2.01 -10.60 -2.48
C LEU A 9 3.03 -10.70 -3.60
N ASP A 10 2.88 -11.73 -4.44
CA ASP A 10 3.65 -11.83 -5.68
C ASP A 10 3.08 -10.83 -6.68
N LEU A 11 3.85 -9.78 -6.94
CA LEU A 11 3.50 -8.76 -7.91
C LEU A 11 4.35 -8.91 -9.17
N PRO A 12 3.95 -8.26 -10.29
CA PRO A 12 4.81 -8.23 -11.46
C PRO A 12 6.21 -7.75 -11.12
N TYR A 13 7.20 -8.28 -11.79
CA TYR A 13 8.60 -8.10 -11.44
C TYR A 13 9.05 -6.65 -11.33
N LYS A 14 8.42 -5.75 -12.11
CA LYS A 14 8.79 -4.34 -12.11
C LYS A 14 8.14 -3.54 -11.00
N VAL A 15 7.19 -4.11 -10.28
CA VAL A 15 6.44 -3.42 -9.23
C VAL A 15 7.02 -3.78 -7.88
N LYS A 16 7.64 -2.82 -7.19
CA LYS A 16 8.20 -3.05 -5.85
C LYS A 16 7.11 -3.07 -4.80
N CYS A 17 6.14 -2.18 -4.93
CA CYS A 17 5.02 -2.08 -4.00
C CYS A 17 3.91 -1.25 -4.62
N MET A 18 2.75 -1.26 -3.94
CA MET A 18 1.66 -0.32 -4.20
C MET A 18 1.10 0.13 -2.87
N THR A 19 0.68 1.39 -2.81
CA THR A 19 -0.07 1.90 -1.67
C THR A 19 -1.45 2.29 -2.14
N VAL A 20 -2.45 1.73 -1.48
CA VAL A 20 -3.85 1.93 -1.80
C VAL A 20 -4.50 2.68 -0.66
N TYR A 21 -5.31 3.67 -0.98
CA TYR A 21 -6.01 4.42 0.05
C TYR A 21 -7.52 4.26 -0.09
N SER A 22 -8.19 4.31 1.05
CA SER A 22 -9.64 4.30 1.12
C SER A 22 -10.05 5.04 2.39
N ASN A 23 -11.36 5.19 2.59
CA ASN A 23 -11.88 5.71 3.85
C ASN A 23 -12.62 4.59 4.55
N ASP A 24 -12.52 4.56 5.88
CA ASP A 24 -13.31 3.62 6.65
C ASP A 24 -14.75 4.11 6.82
N GLN A 25 -15.54 3.41 7.63
CA GLN A 25 -16.94 3.75 7.84
C GLN A 25 -17.14 5.13 8.47
N ASP A 26 -16.14 5.59 9.22
CA ASP A 26 -16.18 6.90 9.88
C ASP A 26 -15.57 8.00 9.01
N GLY A 27 -15.18 7.68 7.78
CA GLY A 27 -14.56 8.63 6.85
C GLY A 27 -13.08 8.86 7.13
N LEU A 28 -12.45 8.08 8.01
CA LEU A 28 -11.03 8.23 8.32
C LEU A 28 -10.17 7.53 7.27
N PRO A 29 -8.99 8.09 6.97
CA PRO A 29 -8.09 7.48 5.99
C PRO A 29 -7.65 6.07 6.42
N PHE A 30 -7.61 5.18 5.45
CA PHE A 30 -7.17 3.81 5.62
C PHE A 30 -6.21 3.48 4.49
N PHE A 31 -5.02 2.98 4.84
CA PHE A 31 -3.99 2.71 3.85
C PHE A 31 -3.64 1.22 3.83
N THR A 32 -3.44 0.69 2.63
CA THR A 32 -2.97 -0.67 2.44
C THR A 32 -1.69 -0.62 1.64
N ILE A 33 -0.61 -1.11 2.21
CA ILE A 33 0.68 -1.22 1.52
C ILE A 33 0.84 -2.66 1.06
N ILE A 34 1.00 -2.86 -0.23
CA ILE A 34 1.23 -4.19 -0.81
C ILE A 34 2.67 -4.23 -1.29
N ILE A 35 3.47 -5.08 -0.67
CA ILE A 35 4.90 -5.21 -0.96
C ILE A 35 5.11 -6.45 -1.81
N ASN A 36 5.92 -6.34 -2.85
CA ASN A 36 6.22 -7.46 -3.71
C ASN A 36 7.07 -8.49 -2.97
N ALA A 37 6.50 -9.66 -2.74
CA ALA A 37 7.15 -10.75 -2.03
C ALA A 37 8.34 -11.33 -2.81
N ARG A 38 8.46 -11.02 -4.11
CA ARG A 38 9.55 -11.49 -4.95
C ARG A 38 10.85 -10.72 -4.76
N MET A 39 10.79 -9.57 -4.08
CA MET A 39 11.97 -8.76 -3.83
C MET A 39 12.75 -9.29 -2.64
N ASP A 40 14.06 -8.96 -2.59
CA ASP A 40 14.89 -9.30 -1.44
C ASP A 40 14.45 -8.52 -0.19
N ALA A 41 14.89 -9.01 0.98
CA ALA A 41 14.46 -8.44 2.25
C ALA A 41 14.84 -6.96 2.41
N ASP A 42 16.04 -6.57 1.95
CA ASP A 42 16.47 -5.18 2.06
C ASP A 42 15.62 -4.26 1.19
N THR A 43 15.29 -4.70 -0.04
CA THR A 43 14.42 -3.93 -0.93
C THR A 43 13.02 -3.81 -0.34
N GLN A 44 12.49 -4.89 0.21
CA GLN A 44 11.17 -4.87 0.86
C GLN A 44 11.15 -3.87 2.02
N HIS A 45 12.17 -3.89 2.86
CA HIS A 45 12.26 -2.99 4.00
C HIS A 45 12.37 -1.53 3.59
N ASN A 46 13.26 -1.23 2.65
CA ASN A 46 13.46 0.14 2.17
C ASN A 46 12.21 0.67 1.47
N THR A 47 11.55 -0.19 0.72
CA THR A 47 10.31 0.17 0.03
C THR A 47 9.21 0.50 1.04
N PHE A 48 9.08 -0.30 2.09
CA PHE A 48 8.12 -0.04 3.16
C PHE A 48 8.36 1.33 3.81
N ILE A 49 9.61 1.63 4.15
CA ILE A 49 9.95 2.92 4.76
C ILE A 49 9.61 4.08 3.83
N HIS A 50 9.90 3.92 2.53
CA HIS A 50 9.61 4.93 1.52
C HIS A 50 8.09 5.21 1.44
N GLU A 51 7.28 4.14 1.42
CA GLU A 51 5.82 4.29 1.37
C GLU A 51 5.26 4.91 2.65
N MET A 52 5.84 4.60 3.81
CA MET A 52 5.42 5.23 5.06
C MET A 52 5.66 6.74 5.04
N LYS A 53 6.71 7.20 4.37
CA LYS A 53 6.93 8.65 4.21
C LYS A 53 5.83 9.29 3.37
N HIS A 54 5.41 8.64 2.29
CA HIS A 54 4.28 9.16 1.49
C HIS A 54 3.00 9.25 2.30
N ILE A 55 2.71 8.23 3.10
CA ILE A 55 1.52 8.22 3.95
C ILE A 55 1.58 9.36 4.98
N ASN A 56 2.73 9.52 5.64
CA ASN A 56 2.88 10.56 6.65
C ASN A 56 2.77 11.97 6.06
N ASN A 57 3.09 12.13 4.79
CA ASN A 57 2.98 13.40 4.08
C ASN A 57 1.65 13.56 3.35
N TYR A 58 0.75 12.59 3.46
CA TYR A 58 -0.55 12.58 2.75
C TYR A 58 -0.38 12.79 1.25
N ASP A 59 0.61 12.13 0.67
CA ASP A 59 0.93 12.24 -0.76
C ASP A 59 0.04 11.28 -1.55
N PHE A 60 -1.22 11.68 -1.74
CA PHE A 60 -2.22 10.84 -2.43
C PHE A 60 -1.92 10.66 -3.92
N ASP A 61 -1.11 11.54 -4.51
CA ASP A 61 -0.71 11.39 -5.91
C ASP A 61 0.13 10.14 -6.15
N SER A 62 0.79 9.63 -5.12
CA SER A 62 1.58 8.41 -5.18
C SER A 62 0.79 7.16 -4.84
N MET A 63 -0.52 7.29 -4.61
CA MET A 63 -1.38 6.21 -4.14
C MET A 63 -2.48 5.92 -5.13
N ILE A 64 -3.08 4.73 -5.01
CA ILE A 64 -4.14 4.28 -5.89
C ILE A 64 -5.43 4.16 -5.09
N PRO A 65 -6.55 4.73 -5.58
CA PRO A 65 -7.84 4.54 -4.91
C PRO A 65 -8.23 3.07 -4.86
N ALA A 66 -8.79 2.63 -3.73
CA ALA A 66 -9.11 1.21 -3.52
C ALA A 66 -10.09 0.66 -4.54
N ASP A 67 -11.02 1.48 -5.03
CA ASP A 67 -12.05 1.06 -5.99
C ASP A 67 -11.48 0.77 -7.39
N GLN A 68 -10.23 1.12 -7.65
CA GLN A 68 -9.57 0.89 -8.93
C GLN A 68 -8.72 -0.38 -8.95
N ILE A 69 -8.64 -1.10 -7.84
CA ILE A 69 -7.80 -2.30 -7.73
C ILE A 69 -8.61 -3.50 -7.30
N GLU A 70 -8.79 -4.46 -8.21
CA GLU A 70 -9.59 -5.66 -7.93
C GLU A 70 -8.93 -6.56 -6.89
N VAL A 71 -7.61 -6.63 -6.84
CA VAL A 71 -6.91 -7.49 -5.89
C VAL A 71 -7.23 -7.10 -4.45
N ILE A 72 -7.48 -5.81 -4.20
CA ILE A 72 -7.84 -5.33 -2.87
C ILE A 72 -9.22 -5.84 -2.46
N ARG A 73 -10.14 -5.97 -3.39
CA ARG A 73 -11.48 -6.48 -3.10
C ARG A 73 -11.44 -7.92 -2.58
N HIS A 74 -10.45 -8.70 -3.01
CA HIS A 74 -10.28 -10.07 -2.55
C HIS A 74 -9.58 -10.14 -1.20
N LEU A 75 -8.88 -9.09 -0.80
CA LEU A 75 -8.18 -9.02 0.49
C LEU A 75 -9.09 -8.52 1.62
N THR A 76 -10.16 -7.87 1.27
CA THR A 76 -11.13 -7.37 2.25
C THR A 76 -12.36 -8.25 2.26
#